data_fc715c7e2950e647a0d540be624871a8
#
_entry.id   fc715c7e2950e647a0d540be624871a8
#
_cell.length_a   1.000
_cell.length_b   1.000
_cell.length_c   1.000
_cell.angle_alpha   90.00
_cell.angle_beta   90.00
_cell.angle_gamma   90.00
#
_symmetry.space_group_name_H-M   'P 1'
#
loop_
_entity.id
_entity.type
_entity.pdbx_description
1 polymer ?
#
loop_
_entity_poly.entity_id
_entity_poly.type
_entity_poly.pdbx_seq_one_letter_code
_entity_poly.pdbx_strand_id
1 'polypeptide(L)'
;LEKRYLQLYRDGVEMPEDSYHGQDIIDHAKAFAALYGDKYVDAPEEERRQALVDYALPLNIAGLERDLLTYRIRYDNWFRESTLHENGEARHVVELLTDKGYTYEKEGAVWFKATDFGADKDFVLVRSNGLLTYVVPDIAYHYNKLVTRGFDKAIDILGADHHGYVPRLKAALQALGVDPNRLDVVMMQMVRLIRDGEVIKASKRSGKAITLVTL
;
A
#
# COMPACT_ATOMS: atom_id res chain seq x y z
N LEU A 1 -16.47 -0.11 -2.04
CA LEU A 1 -17.15 -1.21 -2.75
C LEU A 1 -18.32 -1.72 -1.93
N GLU A 2 -18.14 -2.05 -0.63
CA GLU A 2 -19.19 -2.59 0.26
C GLU A 2 -20.48 -1.75 0.25
N LYS A 3 -20.38 -0.44 0.46
CA LYS A 3 -21.57 0.43 0.46
C LYS A 3 -22.32 0.40 -0.89
N ARG A 4 -21.60 0.34 -2.02
CA ARG A 4 -22.22 0.21 -3.35
C ARG A 4 -22.95 -1.11 -3.53
N TYR A 5 -22.41 -2.21 -3.00
CA TYR A 5 -23.11 -3.49 -3.01
C TYR A 5 -24.39 -3.44 -2.15
N LEU A 6 -24.31 -2.90 -0.93
CA LEU A 6 -25.47 -2.78 -0.05
C LEU A 6 -26.58 -1.86 -0.62
N GLN A 7 -26.20 -0.79 -1.34
CA GLN A 7 -27.15 0.11 -2.02
C GLN A 7 -28.02 -0.59 -3.08
N LEU A 8 -27.60 -1.75 -3.58
CA LEU A 8 -28.41 -2.52 -4.54
C LEU A 8 -29.58 -3.24 -3.88
N TYR A 9 -29.56 -3.40 -2.55
CA TYR A 9 -30.53 -4.19 -1.78
C TYR A 9 -31.18 -3.42 -0.63
N ARG A 10 -30.63 -2.29 -0.24
CA ARG A 10 -31.09 -1.51 0.92
C ARG A 10 -31.16 -0.03 0.59
N ASP A 11 -32.26 0.61 0.97
CA ASP A 11 -32.38 2.06 0.93
C ASP A 11 -31.61 2.72 2.08
N GLY A 12 -31.27 4.00 1.92
CA GLY A 12 -30.64 4.81 2.97
C GLY A 12 -29.16 4.49 3.26
N VAL A 13 -28.50 3.67 2.45
CA VAL A 13 -27.07 3.40 2.58
C VAL A 13 -26.26 4.55 2.00
N GLU A 14 -25.64 5.36 2.86
CA GLU A 14 -24.84 6.51 2.46
C GLU A 14 -23.38 6.11 2.13
N MET A 15 -22.79 6.81 1.16
CA MET A 15 -21.38 6.72 0.85
C MET A 15 -20.59 7.66 1.75
N PRO A 16 -19.49 7.20 2.40
CA PRO A 16 -18.60 8.09 3.13
C PRO A 16 -17.97 9.14 2.20
N GLU A 17 -17.85 10.39 2.69
CA GLU A 17 -17.25 11.49 1.90
C GLU A 17 -15.86 11.16 1.36
N ASP A 18 -15.04 10.48 2.16
CA ASP A 18 -13.66 10.09 1.80
C ASP A 18 -13.58 8.84 0.90
N SER A 19 -14.73 8.30 0.45
CA SER A 19 -14.74 7.08 -0.36
C SER A 19 -14.47 7.34 -1.85
N TYR A 20 -14.10 6.29 -2.55
CA TYR A 20 -13.98 6.32 -4.01
C TYR A 20 -15.39 6.26 -4.65
N HIS A 21 -15.67 7.20 -5.56
CA HIS A 21 -16.94 7.32 -6.25
C HIS A 21 -16.86 6.93 -7.75
N GLY A 22 -15.79 6.28 -8.17
CA GLY A 22 -15.58 5.90 -9.57
C GLY A 22 -16.62 4.91 -10.10
N GLN A 23 -16.82 4.92 -11.42
CA GLN A 23 -17.73 4.00 -12.09
C GLN A 23 -17.28 2.54 -11.92
N ASP A 24 -16.00 2.29 -11.88
CA ASP A 24 -15.37 0.99 -11.62
C ASP A 24 -15.89 0.33 -10.34
N ILE A 25 -16.04 1.11 -9.26
CA ILE A 25 -16.57 0.61 -7.98
C ILE A 25 -18.04 0.22 -8.09
N ILE A 26 -18.82 0.98 -8.87
CA ILE A 26 -20.23 0.66 -9.13
C ILE A 26 -20.34 -0.62 -9.96
N ASP A 27 -19.49 -0.76 -10.98
CA ASP A 27 -19.49 -1.91 -11.87
C ASP A 27 -19.07 -3.19 -11.15
N HIS A 28 -18.05 -3.12 -10.28
CA HIS A 28 -17.69 -4.22 -9.40
C HIS A 28 -18.82 -4.63 -8.46
N ALA A 29 -19.53 -3.67 -7.87
CA ALA A 29 -20.65 -3.98 -6.98
C ALA A 29 -21.79 -4.71 -7.70
N LYS A 30 -22.14 -4.24 -8.91
CA LYS A 30 -23.17 -4.87 -9.76
C LYS A 30 -22.76 -6.27 -10.22
N ALA A 31 -21.50 -6.44 -10.64
CA ALA A 31 -21.00 -7.72 -11.09
C ALA A 31 -20.89 -8.73 -9.94
N PHE A 32 -20.49 -8.29 -8.74
CA PHE A 32 -20.51 -9.11 -7.53
C PHE A 32 -21.93 -9.55 -7.18
N ALA A 33 -22.90 -8.62 -7.22
CA ALA A 33 -24.32 -8.92 -6.99
C ALA A 33 -24.90 -9.89 -8.02
N ALA A 34 -24.48 -9.79 -9.28
CA ALA A 34 -24.91 -10.73 -10.32
C ALA A 34 -24.41 -12.17 -10.07
N LEU A 35 -23.24 -12.34 -9.42
CA LEU A 35 -22.67 -13.65 -9.10
C LEU A 35 -23.23 -14.25 -7.79
N TYR A 36 -23.37 -13.42 -6.77
CA TYR A 36 -23.64 -13.88 -5.40
C TYR A 36 -25.04 -13.47 -4.88
N GLY A 37 -25.79 -12.67 -5.64
CA GLY A 37 -27.09 -12.15 -5.22
C GLY A 37 -26.97 -11.36 -3.91
N ASP A 38 -27.91 -11.55 -3.03
CA ASP A 38 -28.03 -10.94 -1.71
C ASP A 38 -27.30 -11.70 -0.58
N LYS A 39 -26.57 -12.77 -0.93
CA LYS A 39 -25.92 -13.70 0.02
C LYS A 39 -25.16 -12.99 1.15
N TYR A 40 -24.49 -11.88 0.84
CA TYR A 40 -23.66 -11.16 1.79
C TYR A 40 -24.31 -9.91 2.37
N VAL A 41 -25.58 -9.62 2.06
CA VAL A 41 -26.29 -8.42 2.55
C VAL A 41 -26.43 -8.44 4.07
N ASP A 42 -26.81 -9.60 4.61
CA ASP A 42 -27.01 -9.82 6.05
C ASP A 42 -25.83 -10.55 6.73
N ALA A 43 -24.76 -10.86 5.97
CA ALA A 43 -23.56 -11.45 6.51
C ALA A 43 -22.83 -10.48 7.46
N PRO A 44 -22.00 -10.98 8.41
CA PRO A 44 -21.13 -10.15 9.22
C PRO A 44 -20.26 -9.24 8.34
N GLU A 45 -20.01 -8.02 8.84
CA GLU A 45 -19.29 -6.98 8.06
C GLU A 45 -17.93 -7.47 7.56
N GLU A 46 -17.19 -8.17 8.40
CA GLU A 46 -15.86 -8.72 8.04
C GLU A 46 -15.96 -9.77 6.93
N GLU A 47 -16.89 -10.72 7.03
CA GLU A 47 -17.12 -11.73 6.00
C GLU A 47 -17.51 -11.10 4.66
N ARG A 48 -18.40 -10.12 4.69
CA ARG A 48 -18.83 -9.38 3.49
C ARG A 48 -17.66 -8.63 2.86
N ARG A 49 -16.85 -7.94 3.67
CA ARG A 49 -15.67 -7.20 3.19
C ARG A 49 -14.65 -8.13 2.57
N GLN A 50 -14.36 -9.26 3.22
CA GLN A 50 -13.41 -10.24 2.70
C GLN A 50 -13.88 -10.80 1.37
N ALA A 51 -15.15 -11.20 1.24
CA ALA A 51 -15.71 -11.70 -0.02
C ALA A 51 -15.61 -10.68 -1.16
N LEU A 52 -15.86 -9.39 -0.88
CA LEU A 52 -15.73 -8.30 -1.86
C LEU A 52 -14.27 -8.06 -2.26
N VAL A 53 -13.33 -8.16 -1.33
CA VAL A 53 -11.89 -8.05 -1.61
C VAL A 53 -11.42 -9.22 -2.46
N ASP A 54 -11.76 -10.45 -2.09
CA ASP A 54 -11.38 -11.67 -2.82
C ASP A 54 -11.91 -11.68 -4.25
N TYR A 55 -13.06 -11.06 -4.48
CA TYR A 55 -13.62 -10.87 -5.82
C TYR A 55 -12.93 -9.75 -6.61
N ALA A 56 -12.85 -8.55 -6.04
CA ALA A 56 -12.48 -7.36 -6.80
C ALA A 56 -10.97 -7.17 -6.97
N LEU A 57 -10.17 -7.55 -5.98
CA LEU A 57 -8.71 -7.33 -6.01
C LEU A 57 -8.03 -8.07 -7.17
N PRO A 58 -8.29 -9.38 -7.42
CA PRO A 58 -7.68 -10.06 -8.58
C PRO A 58 -8.08 -9.42 -9.92
N LEU A 59 -9.32 -8.96 -10.05
CA LEU A 59 -9.80 -8.31 -11.27
C LEU A 59 -9.10 -6.97 -11.51
N ASN A 60 -8.89 -6.20 -10.45
CA ASN A 60 -8.14 -4.94 -10.53
C ASN A 60 -6.68 -5.16 -10.90
N ILE A 61 -6.02 -6.15 -10.31
CA ILE A 61 -4.62 -6.50 -10.64
C ILE A 61 -4.52 -6.93 -12.11
N ALA A 62 -5.41 -7.80 -12.59
CA ALA A 62 -5.45 -8.21 -13.99
C ALA A 62 -5.74 -7.03 -14.93
N GLY A 63 -6.54 -6.05 -14.49
CA GLY A 63 -6.75 -4.78 -15.19
C GLY A 63 -5.46 -3.98 -15.32
N LEU A 64 -4.73 -3.79 -14.22
CA LEU A 64 -3.44 -3.10 -14.19
C LEU A 64 -2.41 -3.78 -15.10
N GLU A 65 -2.33 -5.11 -15.08
CA GLU A 65 -1.45 -5.86 -15.98
C GLU A 65 -1.74 -5.58 -17.46
N ARG A 66 -3.01 -5.62 -17.85
CA ARG A 66 -3.42 -5.33 -19.26
C ARG A 66 -3.04 -3.91 -19.65
N ASP A 67 -3.34 -2.93 -18.81
CA ASP A 67 -3.06 -1.51 -19.07
C ASP A 67 -1.55 -1.27 -19.22
N LEU A 68 -0.74 -1.85 -18.34
CA LEU A 68 0.71 -1.77 -18.38
C LEU A 68 1.30 -2.44 -19.63
N LEU A 69 0.71 -3.55 -20.07
CA LEU A 69 1.15 -4.23 -21.31
C LEU A 69 0.99 -3.36 -22.56
N THR A 70 0.03 -2.42 -22.60
CA THR A 70 -0.08 -1.46 -23.73
C THR A 70 1.17 -0.59 -23.87
N TYR A 71 1.87 -0.36 -22.75
CA TYR A 71 3.14 0.35 -22.67
C TYR A 71 4.36 -0.59 -22.68
N ARG A 72 4.15 -1.89 -22.95
CA ARG A 72 5.20 -2.93 -22.92
C ARG A 72 5.88 -3.08 -21.56
N ILE A 73 5.17 -2.73 -20.48
CA ILE A 73 5.63 -2.91 -19.11
C ILE A 73 5.08 -4.24 -18.60
N ARG A 74 5.98 -5.10 -18.14
CA ARG A 74 5.64 -6.38 -17.53
C ARG A 74 6.36 -6.50 -16.18
N TYR A 75 5.62 -6.89 -15.15
CA TYR A 75 6.20 -7.23 -13.86
C TYR A 75 6.37 -8.75 -13.73
N ASP A 76 7.54 -9.17 -13.26
CA ASP A 76 7.82 -10.58 -12.99
C ASP A 76 7.22 -11.03 -11.67
N ASN A 77 6.96 -10.11 -10.74
CA ASN A 77 6.40 -10.39 -9.45
C ASN A 77 5.39 -9.32 -9.00
N TRP A 78 4.18 -9.76 -8.68
CA TRP A 78 3.13 -8.96 -8.03
C TRP A 78 3.12 -9.31 -6.55
N PHE A 79 3.89 -8.55 -5.76
CA PHE A 79 4.05 -8.81 -4.34
C PHE A 79 2.85 -8.28 -3.54
N ARG A 80 2.30 -9.11 -2.67
CA ARG A 80 1.21 -8.73 -1.77
C ARG A 80 1.77 -8.38 -0.40
N GLU A 81 1.54 -7.16 0.07
CA GLU A 81 1.95 -6.71 1.39
C GLU A 81 1.33 -7.56 2.51
N SER A 82 0.07 -8.04 2.31
CA SER A 82 -0.58 -8.93 3.28
C SER A 82 0.26 -10.15 3.64
N THR A 83 1.06 -10.66 2.71
CA THR A 83 1.97 -11.79 2.94
C THR A 83 2.97 -11.52 4.07
N LEU A 84 3.46 -10.28 4.19
CA LEU A 84 4.40 -9.90 5.26
C LEU A 84 3.75 -9.93 6.64
N HIS A 85 2.44 -9.70 6.71
CA HIS A 85 1.68 -9.79 7.94
C HIS A 85 1.31 -11.24 8.27
N GLU A 86 0.85 -11.99 7.28
CA GLU A 86 0.40 -13.37 7.41
C GLU A 86 1.52 -14.33 7.81
N ASN A 87 2.72 -14.15 7.23
CA ASN A 87 3.89 -14.97 7.52
C ASN A 87 4.75 -14.45 8.69
N GLY A 88 4.38 -13.30 9.28
CA GLY A 88 5.04 -12.71 10.43
C GLY A 88 6.30 -11.87 10.11
N GLU A 89 6.70 -11.72 8.85
CA GLU A 89 7.92 -10.97 8.46
C GLU A 89 7.87 -9.52 8.94
N ALA A 90 6.71 -8.87 8.93
CA ALA A 90 6.54 -7.52 9.42
C ALA A 90 6.83 -7.40 10.94
N ARG A 91 6.42 -8.37 11.75
CA ARG A 91 6.76 -8.38 13.19
C ARG A 91 8.22 -8.77 13.42
N HIS A 92 8.71 -9.69 12.63
CA HIS A 92 10.09 -10.19 12.75
C HIS A 92 11.14 -9.07 12.62
N VAL A 93 10.98 -8.12 11.72
CA VAL A 93 11.93 -7.00 11.63
C VAL A 93 11.91 -6.09 12.86
N VAL A 94 10.77 -5.95 13.53
CA VAL A 94 10.69 -5.22 14.81
C VAL A 94 11.41 -5.99 15.92
N GLU A 95 11.24 -7.30 15.98
CA GLU A 95 11.93 -8.19 16.93
C GLU A 95 13.45 -8.10 16.72
N LEU A 96 13.92 -8.21 15.48
CA LEU A 96 15.35 -8.08 15.16
C LEU A 96 15.96 -6.74 15.62
N LEU A 97 15.23 -5.63 15.41
CA LEU A 97 15.65 -4.30 15.87
C LEU A 97 15.66 -4.22 17.39
N THR A 98 14.71 -4.86 18.05
CA THR A 98 14.59 -4.88 19.53
C THR A 98 15.70 -5.73 20.16
N ASP A 99 15.94 -6.91 19.62
CA ASP A 99 17.00 -7.82 20.10
C ASP A 99 18.40 -7.19 19.99
N LYS A 100 18.61 -6.33 18.98
CA LYS A 100 19.83 -5.55 18.82
C LYS A 100 19.91 -4.30 19.72
N GLY A 101 18.87 -4.00 20.49
CA GLY A 101 18.82 -2.84 21.38
C GLY A 101 18.55 -1.51 20.68
N TYR A 102 18.06 -1.54 19.44
CA TYR A 102 17.81 -0.34 18.62
C TYR A 102 16.38 0.20 18.75
N THR A 103 15.60 -0.31 19.69
CA THR A 103 14.28 0.20 20.02
C THR A 103 14.22 0.68 21.47
N TYR A 104 13.17 1.46 21.78
CA TYR A 104 12.81 1.85 23.14
C TYR A 104 11.31 2.03 23.24
N GLU A 105 10.79 1.92 24.47
CA GLU A 105 9.38 2.18 24.74
C GLU A 105 9.17 3.62 25.19
N LYS A 106 8.16 4.27 24.61
CA LYS A 106 7.71 5.59 25.01
C LYS A 106 6.21 5.71 24.81
N GLU A 107 5.49 6.13 25.86
CA GLU A 107 4.02 6.32 25.82
C GLU A 107 3.25 5.06 25.34
N GLY A 108 3.74 3.87 25.76
CA GLY A 108 3.17 2.59 25.37
C GLY A 108 3.42 2.17 23.92
N ALA A 109 4.19 2.92 23.18
CA ALA A 109 4.58 2.62 21.78
C ALA A 109 6.03 2.18 21.71
N VAL A 110 6.37 1.34 20.73
CA VAL A 110 7.75 0.93 20.43
C VAL A 110 8.32 1.85 19.36
N TRP A 111 9.42 2.52 19.70
CA TRP A 111 10.13 3.47 18.86
C TRP A 111 11.46 2.90 18.37
N PHE A 112 11.84 3.21 17.15
CA PHE A 112 13.14 2.93 16.59
C PHE A 112 14.10 4.12 16.76
N LYS A 113 15.33 3.85 17.24
CA LYS A 113 16.42 4.82 17.42
C LYS A 113 17.06 5.17 16.06
N ALA A 114 16.29 5.74 15.17
CA ALA A 114 16.70 6.01 13.81
C ALA A 114 17.81 7.06 13.71
N THR A 115 17.87 7.97 14.70
CA THR A 115 18.92 9.00 14.80
C THR A 115 20.30 8.40 14.97
N ASP A 116 20.44 7.24 15.61
CA ASP A 116 21.71 6.52 15.76
C ASP A 116 22.26 6.03 14.40
N PHE A 117 21.41 5.99 13.37
CA PHE A 117 21.69 5.55 12.01
C PHE A 117 21.57 6.67 10.96
N GLY A 118 21.62 7.93 11.41
CA GLY A 118 21.67 9.10 10.53
C GLY A 118 20.34 9.62 10.01
N ALA A 119 19.20 9.14 10.53
CA ALA A 119 17.91 9.76 10.26
C ALA A 119 17.73 11.05 11.07
N ASP A 120 16.84 11.93 10.61
CA ASP A 120 16.56 13.23 11.25
C ASP A 120 15.85 13.09 12.60
N LYS A 121 15.09 12.02 12.80
CA LYS A 121 14.34 11.73 14.02
C LYS A 121 14.00 10.26 14.15
N ASP A 122 13.79 9.83 15.40
CA ASP A 122 13.24 8.53 15.72
C ASP A 122 11.77 8.45 15.32
N PHE A 123 11.27 7.23 15.12
CA PHE A 123 9.89 7.02 14.72
C PHE A 123 9.27 5.75 15.33
N VAL A 124 7.96 5.74 15.41
CA VAL A 124 7.18 4.63 15.97
C VAL A 124 7.14 3.46 14.99
N LEU A 125 7.46 2.28 15.48
CA LEU A 125 7.28 1.00 14.79
C LEU A 125 5.93 0.36 15.17
N VAL A 126 5.65 0.29 16.48
CA VAL A 126 4.41 -0.29 17.02
C VAL A 126 3.70 0.77 17.85
N ARG A 127 2.45 1.02 17.52
CA ARG A 127 1.60 1.97 18.24
C ARG A 127 1.21 1.42 19.63
N SER A 128 0.76 2.28 20.53
CA SER A 128 0.29 1.90 21.87
C SER A 128 -0.87 0.89 21.86
N ASN A 129 -1.62 0.79 20.77
CA ASN A 129 -2.66 -0.22 20.57
C ASN A 129 -2.14 -1.55 19.96
N GLY A 130 -0.82 -1.73 19.84
CA GLY A 130 -0.19 -2.93 19.30
C GLY A 130 -0.17 -3.05 17.77
N LEU A 131 -0.72 -2.06 17.03
CA LEU A 131 -0.71 -2.06 15.58
C LEU A 131 0.62 -1.53 15.03
N LEU A 132 1.10 -2.19 13.98
CA LEU A 132 2.28 -1.74 13.25
C LEU A 132 2.00 -0.42 12.52
N THR A 133 3.01 0.43 12.39
CA THR A 133 2.95 1.61 11.53
C THR A 133 3.30 1.24 10.09
N TYR A 134 2.95 2.10 9.12
CA TYR A 134 3.19 1.86 7.69
C TYR A 134 4.66 1.63 7.31
N VAL A 135 5.58 2.17 8.10
CA VAL A 135 7.01 2.00 7.84
C VAL A 135 7.48 0.56 8.08
N VAL A 136 6.82 -0.18 8.95
CA VAL A 136 7.24 -1.56 9.30
C VAL A 136 7.07 -2.54 8.14
N PRO A 137 5.91 -2.63 7.46
CA PRO A 137 5.80 -3.42 6.23
C PRO A 137 6.81 -3.04 5.16
N ASP A 138 7.11 -1.76 4.99
CA ASP A 138 8.11 -1.31 4.02
C ASP A 138 9.52 -1.76 4.40
N ILE A 139 9.90 -1.66 5.68
CA ILE A 139 11.17 -2.19 6.17
C ILE A 139 11.25 -3.71 5.93
N ALA A 140 10.19 -4.43 6.27
CA ALA A 140 10.11 -5.88 6.08
C ALA A 140 10.20 -6.27 4.60
N TYR A 141 9.55 -5.53 3.72
CA TYR A 141 9.60 -5.79 2.28
C TYR A 141 11.02 -5.57 1.70
N HIS A 142 11.71 -4.53 2.13
CA HIS A 142 13.10 -4.31 1.70
C HIS A 142 14.06 -5.34 2.27
N TYR A 143 13.86 -5.75 3.54
CA TYR A 143 14.58 -6.86 4.13
C TYR A 143 14.31 -8.17 3.35
N ASN A 144 13.06 -8.43 2.99
CA ASN A 144 12.69 -9.57 2.15
C ASN A 144 13.41 -9.53 0.79
N LYS A 145 13.38 -8.40 0.08
CA LYS A 145 14.10 -8.24 -1.20
C LYS A 145 15.60 -8.51 -1.06
N LEU A 146 16.26 -7.85 -0.11
CA LEU A 146 17.71 -7.79 -0.02
C LEU A 146 18.34 -8.97 0.75
N VAL A 147 17.59 -9.58 1.69
CA VAL A 147 18.09 -10.69 2.53
C VAL A 147 17.41 -12.00 2.18
N THR A 148 16.08 -12.09 2.29
CA THR A 148 15.36 -13.35 2.09
C THR A 148 15.43 -13.82 0.64
N ARG A 149 15.19 -12.91 -0.31
CA ARG A 149 15.25 -13.20 -1.76
C ARG A 149 16.66 -13.03 -2.34
N GLY A 150 17.56 -12.40 -1.62
CA GLY A 150 18.99 -12.31 -1.96
C GLY A 150 19.31 -11.42 -3.17
N PHE A 151 18.48 -10.43 -3.50
CA PHE A 151 18.82 -9.47 -4.54
C PHE A 151 20.04 -8.62 -4.10
N ASP A 152 20.99 -8.45 -4.99
CA ASP A 152 22.19 -7.62 -4.74
C ASP A 152 21.82 -6.15 -4.53
N LYS A 153 20.81 -5.67 -5.25
CA LYS A 153 20.34 -4.28 -5.23
C LYS A 153 18.83 -4.19 -5.38
N ALA A 154 18.23 -3.28 -4.64
CA ALA A 154 16.85 -2.83 -4.83
C ALA A 154 16.85 -1.40 -5.40
N ILE A 155 15.97 -1.12 -6.34
CA ILE A 155 15.77 0.23 -6.92
C ILE A 155 14.29 0.58 -6.76
N ASP A 156 14.01 1.57 -5.93
CA ASP A 156 12.66 2.07 -5.74
C ASP A 156 12.44 3.32 -6.60
N ILE A 157 11.26 3.42 -7.23
CA ILE A 157 10.85 4.61 -7.98
C ILE A 157 9.70 5.25 -7.21
N LEU A 158 9.97 6.39 -6.58
CA LEU A 158 9.04 7.07 -5.67
C LEU A 158 8.74 8.50 -6.14
N GLY A 159 7.57 9.00 -5.77
CA GLY A 159 7.23 10.42 -5.93
C GLY A 159 8.07 11.33 -5.01
N ALA A 160 8.27 12.57 -5.41
CA ALA A 160 9.09 13.54 -4.67
C ALA A 160 8.58 13.83 -3.25
N ASP A 161 7.31 13.57 -2.96
CA ASP A 161 6.69 13.65 -1.64
C ASP A 161 7.25 12.61 -0.64
N HIS A 162 7.90 11.56 -1.11
CA HIS A 162 8.59 10.55 -0.29
C HIS A 162 10.03 10.91 0.09
N HIS A 163 10.52 12.10 -0.26
CA HIS A 163 11.91 12.50 -0.01
C HIS A 163 12.35 12.32 1.46
N GLY A 164 11.53 12.73 2.44
CA GLY A 164 11.82 12.58 3.87
C GLY A 164 11.69 11.14 4.39
N TYR A 165 11.15 10.23 3.59
CA TYR A 165 10.95 8.83 3.97
C TYR A 165 12.19 7.96 3.73
N VAL A 166 12.93 8.23 2.67
CA VAL A 166 14.11 7.46 2.24
C VAL A 166 15.18 7.32 3.33
N PRO A 167 15.62 8.39 4.03
CA PRO A 167 16.59 8.29 5.10
C PRO A 167 16.15 7.37 6.24
N ARG A 168 14.86 7.36 6.58
CA ARG A 168 14.30 6.49 7.64
C ARG A 168 14.38 5.02 7.25
N LEU A 169 14.03 4.70 6.01
CA LEU A 169 14.09 3.34 5.49
C LEU A 169 15.54 2.83 5.45
N LYS A 170 16.46 3.66 4.95
CA LYS A 170 17.88 3.34 4.92
C LYS A 170 18.48 3.15 6.32
N ALA A 171 18.10 3.97 7.30
CA ALA A 171 18.51 3.83 8.69
C ALA A 171 18.05 2.48 9.29
N ALA A 172 16.79 2.08 9.02
CA ALA A 172 16.29 0.80 9.48
C ALA A 172 16.99 -0.40 8.84
N LEU A 173 17.26 -0.34 7.53
CA LEU A 173 18.03 -1.38 6.84
C LEU A 173 19.44 -1.51 7.41
N GLN A 174 20.12 -0.39 7.65
CA GLN A 174 21.45 -0.37 8.27
C GLN A 174 21.43 -0.99 9.67
N ALA A 175 20.44 -0.66 10.48
CA ALA A 175 20.26 -1.24 11.82
C ALA A 175 20.06 -2.77 11.74
N LEU A 176 19.35 -3.25 10.72
CA LEU A 176 19.16 -4.67 10.46
C LEU A 176 20.43 -5.37 9.93
N GLY A 177 21.50 -4.62 9.63
CA GLY A 177 22.76 -5.16 9.10
C GLY A 177 22.82 -5.25 7.58
N VAL A 178 21.91 -4.58 6.88
CA VAL A 178 21.90 -4.47 5.42
C VAL A 178 22.62 -3.20 5.01
N ASP A 179 23.56 -3.28 4.07
CA ASP A 179 24.21 -2.10 3.52
C ASP A 179 23.17 -1.17 2.86
N PRO A 180 22.96 0.06 3.36
CA PRO A 180 21.97 0.98 2.83
C PRO A 180 22.25 1.43 1.38
N ASN A 181 23.45 1.23 0.86
CA ASN A 181 23.81 1.49 -0.53
C ASN A 181 23.25 0.43 -1.50
N ARG A 182 22.77 -0.69 -0.99
CA ARG A 182 22.02 -1.67 -1.79
C ARG A 182 20.59 -1.22 -2.11
N LEU A 183 20.13 -0.14 -1.51
CA LEU A 183 18.86 0.51 -1.87
C LEU A 183 19.13 1.82 -2.59
N ASP A 184 18.86 1.87 -3.89
CA ASP A 184 18.77 3.11 -4.67
C ASP A 184 17.32 3.59 -4.72
N VAL A 185 17.13 4.90 -4.68
CA VAL A 185 15.80 5.52 -4.83
C VAL A 185 15.84 6.57 -5.92
N VAL A 186 15.02 6.34 -6.95
CA VAL A 186 14.80 7.30 -8.04
C VAL A 186 13.61 8.17 -7.66
N MET A 187 13.86 9.46 -7.41
CA MET A 187 12.83 10.42 -7.03
C MET A 187 12.21 11.06 -8.27
N MET A 188 10.95 10.71 -8.54
CA MET A 188 10.20 11.25 -9.68
C MET A 188 9.49 12.54 -9.33
N GLN A 189 9.65 13.57 -10.16
CA GLN A 189 8.91 14.81 -10.03
C GLN A 189 7.42 14.63 -10.41
N MET A 190 6.57 15.51 -9.85
CA MET A 190 5.15 15.52 -10.17
C MET A 190 4.93 15.82 -11.66
N VAL A 191 4.27 14.88 -12.36
CA VAL A 191 3.86 15.08 -13.74
C VAL A 191 2.52 15.83 -13.78
N ARG A 192 2.45 16.87 -14.59
CA ARG A 192 1.22 17.63 -14.85
C ARG A 192 0.72 17.31 -16.26
N LEU A 193 -0.53 16.93 -16.36
CA LEU A 193 -1.18 16.76 -17.65
C LEU A 193 -1.81 18.09 -18.08
N ILE A 194 -1.55 18.50 -19.32
CA ILE A 194 -2.04 19.77 -19.87
C ILE A 194 -2.90 19.44 -21.11
N ARG A 195 -4.09 20.03 -21.20
CA ARG A 195 -4.95 20.00 -22.37
C ARG A 195 -5.39 21.41 -22.69
N ASP A 196 -5.23 21.83 -23.93
CA ASP A 196 -5.57 23.18 -24.42
C ASP A 196 -4.95 24.33 -23.60
N GLY A 197 -3.72 24.11 -23.09
CA GLY A 197 -2.99 25.08 -22.27
C GLY A 197 -3.37 25.10 -20.78
N GLU A 198 -4.34 24.30 -20.36
CA GLU A 198 -4.77 24.21 -18.96
C GLU A 198 -4.36 22.91 -18.29
N VAL A 199 -4.01 22.98 -16.99
CA VAL A 199 -3.69 21.80 -16.19
C VAL A 199 -4.95 21.00 -15.89
N ILE A 200 -4.98 19.74 -16.33
CA ILE A 200 -6.07 18.83 -16.03
C ILE A 200 -5.96 18.38 -14.57
N LYS A 201 -6.98 18.68 -13.78
CA LYS A 201 -7.11 18.16 -12.42
C LYS A 201 -7.75 16.77 -12.47
N ALA A 202 -6.93 15.74 -12.29
CA ALA A 202 -7.40 14.35 -12.13
C ALA A 202 -7.57 14.03 -10.65
N SER A 203 -8.69 13.40 -10.28
CA SER A 203 -8.93 12.92 -8.92
C SER A 203 -9.72 11.63 -8.93
N LYS A 204 -9.16 10.57 -8.36
CA LYS A 204 -9.87 9.28 -8.17
C LYS A 204 -11.12 9.43 -7.29
N ARG A 205 -11.07 10.32 -6.28
CA ARG A 205 -12.20 10.55 -5.38
C ARG A 205 -13.41 11.15 -6.09
N SER A 206 -13.20 12.04 -7.05
CA SER A 206 -14.27 12.66 -7.85
C SER A 206 -14.73 11.83 -9.05
N GLY A 207 -14.18 10.65 -9.28
CA GLY A 207 -14.45 9.81 -10.46
C GLY A 207 -13.86 10.35 -11.78
N LYS A 208 -13.07 11.43 -11.73
CA LYS A 208 -12.41 12.04 -12.90
C LYS A 208 -10.94 11.62 -12.98
N ALA A 209 -10.67 10.32 -12.96
CA ALA A 209 -9.32 9.82 -13.14
C ALA A 209 -8.98 9.76 -14.64
N ILE A 210 -7.79 10.25 -15.01
CA ILE A 210 -7.20 9.97 -16.32
C ILE A 210 -6.49 8.63 -16.17
N THR A 211 -6.90 7.66 -16.93
CA THR A 211 -6.30 6.33 -16.92
C THR A 211 -5.07 6.27 -17.83
N LEU A 212 -4.18 5.31 -17.57
CA LEU A 212 -2.99 5.09 -18.39
C LEU A 212 -3.36 4.85 -19.87
N VAL A 213 -4.46 4.14 -20.13
CA VAL A 213 -4.92 3.83 -21.51
C VAL A 213 -5.57 5.03 -22.23
N THR A 214 -5.82 6.13 -21.54
CA THR A 214 -6.36 7.37 -22.15
C THR A 214 -5.29 8.43 -22.43
N LEU A 215 -4.05 8.16 -22.06
CA LEU A 215 -2.86 8.96 -22.37
C LEU A 215 -2.30 8.58 -23.74
#